data_411b9e409853959e56c546171e1ffaec
#
_entry.id   411b9e409853959e56c546171e1ffaec
#
_cell.length_a   1.000
_cell.length_b   1.000
_cell.length_c   1.000
_cell.angle_alpha   90.00
_cell.angle_beta   90.00
_cell.angle_gamma   90.00
#
_symmetry.space_group_name_H-M   'P 1'
#
loop_
_entity.id
_entity.type
_entity.pdbx_description
1 polymer ?
#
loop_
_entity_poly.entity_id
_entity_poly.type
_entity_poly.pdbx_seq_one_letter_code
_entity_poly.pdbx_strand_id
1 'polypeptide(L)'
;MYGNNKDEVIGRCMIITILIDADGCPVVDIAVRMVNARGIHCLILCDTAHIYEKAGAKTITVSKGSDSVDFALVNMVRAGDIVVTQDYGLAAMCLARRAVPISQNGMIYTNDNIDALLNERHAAKKIRMAGGRLKGPSKRTKEQDIAFERALSGLLE
;
A
#
# COMPACT_ATOMS: atom_id res chain seq x y z
N MET A 1 -39.83 -27.54 6.39
CA MET A 1 -38.78 -27.07 7.29
C MET A 1 -37.81 -26.18 6.53
N TYR A 2 -38.07 -24.91 6.49
CA TYR A 2 -37.14 -23.95 5.91
C TYR A 2 -36.76 -22.99 7.01
N GLY A 3 -35.58 -23.22 7.58
CA GLY A 3 -34.96 -22.32 8.55
C GLY A 3 -34.59 -21.01 7.86
N ASN A 4 -35.30 -19.99 8.23
CA ASN A 4 -34.94 -18.62 7.85
C ASN A 4 -33.65 -18.25 8.52
N ASN A 5 -32.53 -18.32 7.78
CA ASN A 5 -31.30 -17.65 8.16
C ASN A 5 -31.41 -16.15 7.83
N LYS A 6 -32.20 -15.43 8.63
CA LYS A 6 -32.27 -13.97 8.58
C LYS A 6 -31.42 -13.27 9.64
N ASP A 7 -30.61 -14.01 10.40
CA ASP A 7 -29.95 -13.47 11.59
C ASP A 7 -28.44 -13.32 11.45
N GLU A 8 -27.87 -13.39 10.25
CA GLU A 8 -26.42 -13.22 10.06
C GLU A 8 -25.99 -11.92 9.38
N VAL A 9 -26.80 -10.87 9.41
CA VAL A 9 -26.42 -9.56 8.87
C VAL A 9 -26.17 -8.54 9.99
N ILE A 10 -25.99 -9.01 11.23
CA ILE A 10 -25.65 -8.10 12.32
C ILE A 10 -24.12 -8.05 12.47
N GLY A 11 -23.51 -7.01 11.86
CA GLY A 11 -22.27 -6.47 12.37
C GLY A 11 -20.99 -7.23 12.01
N ARG A 12 -20.74 -7.58 10.74
CA ARG A 12 -19.35 -7.67 10.28
C ARG A 12 -18.76 -6.26 10.28
N CYS A 13 -18.28 -5.86 11.45
CA CYS A 13 -17.30 -4.81 11.52
C CYS A 13 -16.17 -5.25 10.58
N MET A 14 -16.04 -4.59 9.42
CA MET A 14 -14.95 -4.89 8.49
C MET A 14 -13.66 -4.49 9.20
N ILE A 15 -12.92 -5.49 9.66
CA ILE A 15 -11.62 -5.28 10.26
C ILE A 15 -10.69 -4.85 9.14
N ILE A 16 -10.38 -3.55 9.11
CA ILE A 16 -9.44 -2.98 8.15
C ILE A 16 -8.04 -3.40 8.57
N THR A 17 -7.26 -3.88 7.62
CA THR A 17 -5.85 -4.14 7.76
C THR A 17 -5.06 -3.15 6.91
N ILE A 18 -3.95 -2.65 7.41
CA ILE A 18 -2.98 -1.93 6.59
C ILE A 18 -1.87 -2.87 6.15
N LEU A 19 -1.57 -2.89 4.86
CA LEU A 19 -0.47 -3.64 4.28
C LEU A 19 0.56 -2.66 3.74
N ILE A 20 1.82 -2.87 4.08
CA ILE A 20 2.91 -1.98 3.67
C ILE A 20 3.87 -2.74 2.75
N ASP A 21 4.00 -2.27 1.52
CA ASP A 21 5.06 -2.65 0.59
C ASP A 21 6.35 -1.94 1.04
N ALA A 22 7.16 -2.65 1.85
CA ALA A 22 8.15 -2.01 2.70
C ALA A 22 9.48 -1.72 2.02
N ASP A 23 9.83 -2.44 0.94
CA ASP A 23 11.12 -2.27 0.29
C ASP A 23 11.28 -0.86 -0.29
N GLY A 24 12.24 -0.11 0.25
CA GLY A 24 12.45 1.29 -0.13
C GLY A 24 11.38 2.27 0.37
N CYS A 25 10.49 1.85 1.26
CA CYS A 25 9.42 2.71 1.79
C CYS A 25 9.92 3.56 2.98
N PRO A 26 9.90 4.90 2.87
CA PRO A 26 10.39 5.78 3.94
C PRO A 26 9.37 6.03 5.06
N VAL A 27 8.13 5.56 4.92
CA VAL A 27 7.04 5.86 5.86
C VAL A 27 6.59 4.65 6.68
N VAL A 28 7.35 3.57 6.69
CA VAL A 28 7.01 2.36 7.45
C VAL A 28 6.80 2.68 8.93
N ASP A 29 7.74 3.38 9.56
CA ASP A 29 7.65 3.72 10.99
C ASP A 29 6.46 4.63 11.29
N ILE A 30 6.20 5.60 10.44
CA ILE A 30 5.07 6.52 10.56
C ILE A 30 3.75 5.72 10.49
N ALA A 31 3.61 4.88 9.48
CA ALA A 31 2.40 4.07 9.28
C ALA A 31 2.16 3.13 10.46
N VAL A 32 3.18 2.41 10.91
CA VAL A 32 3.10 1.49 12.05
C VAL A 32 2.68 2.21 13.32
N ARG A 33 3.29 3.34 13.61
CA ARG A 33 2.93 4.17 14.79
C ARG A 33 1.46 4.60 14.73
N MET A 34 1.00 5.08 13.59
CA MET A 34 -0.36 5.59 13.44
C MET A 34 -1.43 4.52 13.61
N VAL A 35 -1.20 3.34 13.02
CA VAL A 35 -2.17 2.25 13.10
C VAL A 35 -2.14 1.56 14.46
N ASN A 36 -0.98 1.46 15.12
CA ASN A 36 -0.87 0.94 16.48
C ASN A 36 -1.66 1.80 17.48
N ALA A 37 -1.59 3.12 17.34
CA ALA A 37 -2.33 4.04 18.20
C ALA A 37 -3.86 3.83 18.08
N ARG A 38 -4.33 3.21 17.01
CA ARG A 38 -5.75 2.94 16.74
C ARG A 38 -6.13 1.48 16.89
N GLY A 39 -5.20 0.62 17.27
CA GLY A 39 -5.43 -0.83 17.36
C GLY A 39 -5.72 -1.51 16.02
N ILE A 40 -5.25 -0.94 14.92
CA ILE A 40 -5.46 -1.47 13.58
C ILE A 40 -4.36 -2.48 13.26
N HIS A 41 -4.75 -3.61 12.66
CA HIS A 41 -3.83 -4.66 12.26
C HIS A 41 -2.89 -4.18 11.15
N CYS A 42 -1.60 -4.45 11.28
CA CYS A 42 -0.57 -4.01 10.34
C CYS A 42 0.28 -5.18 9.86
N LEU A 43 0.40 -5.31 8.54
CA LEU A 43 1.26 -6.27 7.88
C LEU A 43 2.35 -5.53 7.09
N ILE A 44 3.61 -5.90 7.33
CA ILE A 44 4.76 -5.40 6.58
C ILE A 44 5.23 -6.51 5.65
N LEU A 45 5.28 -6.25 4.35
CA LEU A 45 5.75 -7.21 3.36
C LEU A 45 7.08 -6.72 2.79
N CYS A 46 8.08 -7.57 2.82
CA CYS A 46 9.42 -7.28 2.31
C CYS A 46 10.06 -8.53 1.68
N ASP A 47 11.09 -8.34 0.87
CA ASP A 47 11.88 -9.45 0.37
C ASP A 47 12.93 -9.91 1.39
N THR A 48 13.62 -11.00 1.09
CA THR A 48 14.64 -11.58 2.01
C THR A 48 15.87 -10.70 2.19
N ALA A 49 16.08 -9.69 1.35
CA ALA A 49 17.22 -8.78 1.44
C ALA A 49 17.00 -7.68 2.49
N HIS A 50 15.75 -7.42 2.88
CA HIS A 50 15.37 -6.39 3.84
C HIS A 50 14.53 -7.01 4.95
N ILE A 51 15.00 -6.88 6.19
CA ILE A 51 14.26 -7.38 7.35
C ILE A 51 13.74 -6.19 8.13
N TYR A 52 12.42 -6.11 8.25
CA TYR A 52 11.72 -5.08 9.02
C TYR A 52 11.03 -5.72 10.22
N GLU A 53 11.53 -5.47 11.40
CA GLU A 53 10.88 -5.86 12.65
C GLU A 53 10.38 -4.61 13.37
N LYS A 54 9.08 -4.47 13.47
CA LYS A 54 8.42 -3.32 14.11
C LYS A 54 7.42 -3.82 15.14
N ALA A 55 7.50 -3.27 16.34
CA ALA A 55 6.54 -3.57 17.40
C ALA A 55 5.11 -3.21 16.95
N GLY A 56 4.16 -4.12 17.16
CA GLY A 56 2.77 -3.93 16.79
C GLY A 56 2.44 -4.21 15.33
N ALA A 57 3.39 -4.68 14.54
CA ALA A 57 3.17 -5.10 13.16
C ALA A 57 3.72 -6.51 12.94
N LYS A 58 3.09 -7.26 12.05
CA LYS A 58 3.58 -8.57 11.61
C LYS A 58 4.36 -8.39 10.31
N THR A 59 5.61 -8.86 10.30
CA THR A 59 6.44 -8.83 9.10
C THR A 59 6.33 -10.16 8.35
N ILE A 60 6.06 -10.08 7.07
CA ILE A 60 6.01 -11.22 6.15
C ILE A 60 7.16 -11.05 5.16
N THR A 61 8.12 -11.96 5.23
CA THR A 61 9.26 -12.00 4.34
C THR A 61 9.00 -12.98 3.21
N VAL A 62 9.12 -12.51 1.99
CA VAL A 62 8.95 -13.35 0.78
C VAL A 62 10.29 -13.63 0.13
N SER A 63 10.35 -14.66 -0.69
CA SER A 63 11.57 -15.01 -1.43
C SER A 63 12.00 -13.86 -2.33
N LYS A 64 13.30 -13.61 -2.37
CA LYS A 64 13.87 -12.62 -3.27
C LYS A 64 13.57 -12.99 -4.72
N GLY A 65 12.91 -12.10 -5.41
CA GLY A 65 12.55 -12.28 -6.81
C GLY A 65 11.74 -11.08 -7.30
N SER A 66 11.73 -10.90 -8.61
CA SER A 66 10.91 -9.86 -9.24
C SER A 66 9.45 -10.11 -8.89
N ASP A 67 8.77 -9.08 -8.41
CA ASP A 67 7.34 -9.06 -8.12
C ASP A 67 6.84 -10.02 -7.03
N SER A 68 7.73 -10.69 -6.28
CA SER A 68 7.31 -11.63 -5.22
C SER A 68 6.52 -10.95 -4.10
N VAL A 69 6.92 -9.74 -3.69
CA VAL A 69 6.19 -8.94 -2.71
C VAL A 69 4.82 -8.55 -3.25
N ASP A 70 4.75 -8.12 -4.50
CA ASP A 70 3.50 -7.69 -5.15
C ASP A 70 2.48 -8.82 -5.19
N PHE A 71 2.88 -10.02 -5.61
CA PHE A 71 1.99 -11.19 -5.64
C PHE A 71 1.51 -11.58 -4.26
N ALA A 72 2.42 -11.62 -3.27
CA ALA A 72 2.06 -11.94 -1.90
C ALA A 72 1.05 -10.94 -1.34
N LEU A 73 1.29 -9.65 -1.55
CA LEU A 73 0.42 -8.58 -1.07
C LEU A 73 -0.97 -8.64 -1.73
N VAL A 74 -1.05 -8.79 -3.04
CA VAL A 74 -2.31 -8.87 -3.77
C VAL A 74 -3.14 -10.07 -3.34
N ASN A 75 -2.48 -11.20 -3.04
CA ASN A 75 -3.18 -12.39 -2.56
C ASN A 75 -3.73 -12.25 -1.14
N MET A 76 -3.17 -11.35 -0.34
CA MET A 76 -3.58 -11.12 1.06
C MET A 76 -4.59 -9.99 1.22
N VAL A 77 -4.56 -9.01 0.33
CA VAL A 77 -5.39 -7.80 0.44
C VAL A 77 -6.87 -8.12 0.25
N ARG A 78 -7.70 -7.45 1.05
CA ARG A 78 -9.16 -7.57 0.99
C ARG A 78 -9.80 -6.21 0.71
N ALA A 79 -11.06 -6.24 0.28
CA ALA A 79 -11.83 -5.01 0.09
C ALA A 79 -11.84 -4.16 1.36
N GLY A 80 -11.54 -2.88 1.22
CA GLY A 80 -11.47 -1.92 2.32
C GLY A 80 -10.12 -1.83 3.03
N ASP A 81 -9.18 -2.76 2.77
CA ASP A 81 -7.83 -2.66 3.30
C ASP A 81 -7.08 -1.47 2.71
N ILE A 82 -6.13 -0.93 3.48
CA ILE A 82 -5.26 0.15 3.06
C ILE A 82 -3.91 -0.43 2.66
N VAL A 83 -3.38 -0.01 1.53
CA VAL A 83 -2.08 -0.47 1.02
C VAL A 83 -1.15 0.71 0.81
N VAL A 84 0.01 0.70 1.45
CA VAL A 84 1.05 1.72 1.26
C VAL A 84 2.04 1.21 0.23
N THR A 85 2.09 1.84 -0.94
CA THR A 85 3.01 1.45 -2.02
C THR A 85 3.37 2.61 -2.93
N GLN A 86 4.54 2.53 -3.54
CA GLN A 86 4.99 3.40 -4.64
C GLN A 86 4.87 2.74 -6.00
N ASP A 87 4.56 1.48 -6.04
CA ASP A 87 4.41 0.73 -7.30
C ASP A 87 3.01 0.94 -7.88
N TYR A 88 2.93 1.63 -9.01
CA TYR A 88 1.68 1.92 -9.69
C TYR A 88 0.97 0.65 -10.20
N GLY A 89 1.73 -0.34 -10.63
CA GLY A 89 1.16 -1.63 -11.04
C GLY A 89 0.51 -2.36 -9.88
N LEU A 90 1.18 -2.40 -8.73
CA LEU A 90 0.62 -2.96 -7.50
C LEU A 90 -0.61 -2.17 -7.04
N ALA A 91 -0.56 -0.85 -7.08
CA ALA A 91 -1.72 0.00 -6.75
C ALA A 91 -2.93 -0.33 -7.64
N ALA A 92 -2.72 -0.51 -8.94
CA ALA A 92 -3.78 -0.90 -9.87
C ALA A 92 -4.40 -2.26 -9.51
N MET A 93 -3.58 -3.24 -9.16
CA MET A 93 -4.05 -4.56 -8.73
C MET A 93 -4.85 -4.47 -7.42
N CYS A 94 -4.42 -3.64 -6.48
CA CYS A 94 -5.13 -3.40 -5.22
C CYS A 94 -6.48 -2.72 -5.45
N LEU A 95 -6.55 -1.76 -6.36
CA LEU A 95 -7.82 -1.12 -6.75
C LEU A 95 -8.81 -2.14 -7.33
N ALA A 96 -8.33 -3.08 -8.15
CA ALA A 96 -9.17 -4.16 -8.68
C ALA A 96 -9.74 -5.07 -7.58
N ARG A 97 -9.06 -5.14 -6.43
CA ARG A 97 -9.51 -5.85 -5.23
C ARG A 97 -10.35 -4.98 -4.29
N ARG A 98 -10.67 -3.75 -4.67
CA ARG A 98 -11.42 -2.77 -3.87
C ARG A 98 -10.69 -2.35 -2.59
N ALA A 99 -9.39 -2.45 -2.55
CA ALA A 99 -8.55 -1.87 -1.51
C ALA A 99 -8.27 -0.40 -1.81
N VAL A 100 -7.71 0.30 -0.84
CA VAL A 100 -7.38 1.72 -0.92
C VAL A 100 -5.86 1.88 -0.92
N PRO A 101 -5.21 1.93 -2.08
CA PRO A 101 -3.78 2.17 -2.13
C PRO A 101 -3.44 3.65 -1.97
N ILE A 102 -2.37 3.91 -1.21
CA ILE A 102 -1.87 5.24 -0.91
C ILE A 102 -0.36 5.29 -1.13
N SER A 103 0.13 6.37 -1.72
CA SER A 103 1.56 6.60 -1.90
C SER A 103 2.24 7.07 -0.61
N GLN A 104 3.56 6.97 -0.55
CA GLN A 104 4.35 7.50 0.57
C GLN A 104 4.23 9.02 0.75
N ASN A 105 3.72 9.74 -0.23
CA ASN A 105 3.51 11.19 -0.18
C ASN A 105 2.05 11.58 0.09
N GLY A 106 1.21 10.61 0.42
CA GLY A 106 -0.18 10.85 0.76
C GLY A 106 -1.14 10.95 -0.43
N MET A 107 -0.69 10.63 -1.65
CA MET A 107 -1.59 10.56 -2.79
C MET A 107 -2.39 9.25 -2.73
N ILE A 108 -3.69 9.35 -2.71
CA ILE A 108 -4.58 8.18 -2.79
C ILE A 108 -4.75 7.80 -4.26
N TYR A 109 -4.41 6.56 -4.59
CA TYR A 109 -4.63 6.04 -5.93
C TYR A 109 -6.11 5.73 -6.13
N THR A 110 -6.62 6.11 -7.28
CA THR A 110 -8.02 5.90 -7.66
C THR A 110 -8.10 5.36 -9.08
N ASN A 111 -9.26 4.84 -9.48
CA ASN A 111 -9.49 4.46 -10.87
C ASN A 111 -9.34 5.66 -11.83
N ASP A 112 -9.55 6.88 -11.35
CA ASP A 112 -9.43 8.09 -12.17
C ASP A 112 -7.98 8.50 -12.42
N ASN A 113 -7.06 8.27 -11.48
CA ASN A 113 -5.67 8.72 -11.62
C ASN A 113 -4.69 7.60 -12.01
N ILE A 114 -5.04 6.34 -11.81
CA ILE A 114 -4.08 5.24 -11.98
C ILE A 114 -3.62 5.05 -13.42
N ASP A 115 -4.48 5.25 -14.40
CA ASP A 115 -4.13 5.08 -15.80
C ASP A 115 -3.14 6.14 -16.26
N ALA A 116 -3.31 7.40 -15.84
CA ALA A 116 -2.37 8.48 -16.12
C ALA A 116 -0.99 8.20 -15.50
N LEU A 117 -0.95 7.69 -14.26
CA LEU A 117 0.28 7.34 -13.57
C LEU A 117 1.02 6.17 -14.24
N LEU A 118 0.31 5.16 -14.69
CA LEU A 118 0.88 4.04 -15.46
C LEU A 118 1.44 4.51 -16.81
N ASN A 119 0.77 5.43 -17.48
CA ASN A 119 1.23 6.03 -18.72
C ASN A 119 2.50 6.86 -18.53
N GLU A 120 2.60 7.63 -17.46
CA GLU A 120 3.82 8.38 -17.11
C GLU A 120 5.01 7.44 -16.89
N ARG A 121 4.82 6.34 -16.18
CA ARG A 121 5.84 5.32 -15.96
C ARG A 121 6.32 4.72 -17.28
N HIS A 122 5.40 4.42 -18.18
CA HIS A 122 5.71 3.87 -19.50
C HIS A 122 6.48 4.86 -20.38
N ALA A 123 6.07 6.12 -20.40
CA ALA A 123 6.77 7.20 -21.11
C ALA A 123 8.20 7.40 -20.56
N ALA A 124 8.38 7.41 -19.23
CA ALA A 124 9.69 7.52 -18.59
C ALA A 124 10.60 6.34 -18.96
N LYS A 125 10.06 5.11 -19.02
CA LYS A 125 10.79 3.92 -19.44
C LYS A 125 11.25 4.03 -20.91
N LYS A 126 10.40 4.51 -21.79
CA LYS A 126 10.76 4.76 -23.20
C LYS A 126 11.90 5.77 -23.34
N ILE A 127 11.88 6.86 -22.60
CA ILE A 127 12.92 7.87 -22.60
C ILE A 127 14.26 7.27 -22.15
N ARG A 128 14.28 6.48 -21.07
CA ARG A 128 15.50 5.82 -20.58
C ARG A 128 16.04 4.80 -21.59
N MET A 129 15.19 4.02 -22.21
CA MET A 129 15.58 3.03 -23.25
C MET A 129 16.14 3.69 -24.50
N ALA A 130 15.70 4.92 -24.84
CA ALA A 130 16.23 5.70 -25.94
C ALA A 130 17.54 6.42 -25.60
N GLY A 131 18.14 6.19 -24.43
CA GLY A 131 19.38 6.83 -23.96
C GLY A 131 19.18 8.19 -23.34
N GLY A 132 17.93 8.61 -23.10
CA GLY A 132 17.61 9.85 -22.43
C GLY A 132 17.88 9.78 -20.91
N ARG A 133 18.19 10.94 -20.33
CA ARG A 133 18.37 11.07 -18.89
C ARG A 133 17.18 11.80 -18.29
N LEU A 134 16.57 11.17 -17.28
CA LEU A 134 15.56 11.82 -16.46
C LEU A 134 16.20 12.31 -15.16
N LYS A 135 15.73 13.46 -14.66
CA LYS A 135 16.13 13.95 -13.35
C LYS A 135 15.67 12.93 -12.30
N GLY A 136 16.59 12.48 -11.45
CA GLY A 136 16.27 11.60 -10.33
C GLY A 136 15.33 12.26 -9.31
N PRO A 137 14.72 11.48 -8.39
CA PRO A 137 13.87 12.02 -7.36
C PRO A 137 14.66 12.96 -6.44
N SER A 138 14.04 14.05 -6.03
CA SER A 138 14.60 14.96 -5.04
C SER A 138 14.62 14.27 -3.65
N LYS A 139 15.48 14.80 -2.76
CA LYS A 139 15.54 14.35 -1.38
C LYS A 139 14.17 14.51 -0.72
N ARG A 140 13.73 13.48 0.05
CA ARG A 140 12.48 13.51 0.78
C ARG A 140 12.43 14.67 1.78
N THR A 141 11.30 15.34 1.84
CA THR A 141 11.06 16.48 2.73
C THR A 141 10.15 16.08 3.89
N LYS A 142 10.20 16.88 4.98
CA LYS A 142 9.30 16.72 6.12
C LYS A 142 7.84 16.97 5.74
N GLU A 143 7.59 17.86 4.80
CA GLU A 143 6.26 18.17 4.26
C GLU A 143 5.62 16.94 3.61
N GLN A 144 6.41 16.11 2.97
CA GLN A 144 5.94 14.84 2.39
C GLN A 144 5.50 13.85 3.48
N ASP A 145 6.23 13.79 4.59
CA ASP A 145 5.83 12.97 5.74
C ASP A 145 4.52 13.47 6.37
N ILE A 146 4.38 14.78 6.52
CA ILE A 146 3.16 15.41 7.04
C ILE A 146 1.97 15.14 6.09
N ALA A 147 2.18 15.24 4.79
CA ALA A 147 1.15 14.95 3.80
C ALA A 147 0.69 13.48 3.88
N PHE A 148 1.63 12.56 4.03
CA PHE A 148 1.33 11.14 4.24
C PHE A 148 0.53 10.91 5.53
N GLU A 149 0.97 11.46 6.66
CA GLU A 149 0.27 11.33 7.94
C GLU A 149 -1.16 11.86 7.86
N ARG A 150 -1.35 13.01 7.24
CA ARG A 150 -2.69 13.62 7.06
C ARG A 150 -3.60 12.74 6.21
N ALA A 151 -3.10 12.25 5.09
CA ALA A 151 -3.88 11.42 4.19
C ALA A 151 -4.24 10.07 4.85
N LEU A 152 -3.28 9.42 5.51
CA LEU A 152 -3.53 8.17 6.22
C LEU A 152 -4.52 8.38 7.38
N SER A 153 -4.37 9.45 8.14
CA SER A 153 -5.31 9.79 9.21
C SER A 153 -6.75 9.90 8.70
N GLY A 154 -6.94 10.56 7.57
CA GLY A 154 -8.26 10.65 6.92
C GLY A 154 -8.85 9.30 6.54
N LEU A 155 -8.02 8.36 6.10
CA LEU A 155 -8.47 7.00 5.76
C LEU A 155 -8.79 6.14 6.98
N LEU A 156 -8.22 6.46 8.14
CA LEU A 156 -8.39 5.70 9.39
C LEU A 156 -9.56 6.19 10.24
N GLU A 157 -10.17 7.29 9.87
CA GLU A 157 -11.34 7.84 10.56
C GLU A 157 -12.65 7.11 10.22
#